data_4952f17d3c58d49f304208ce9a2effe8
#
_entry.id   4952f17d3c58d49f304208ce9a2effe8
#
_cell.length_a   1.000
_cell.length_b   1.000
_cell.length_c   1.000
_cell.angle_alpha   90.00
_cell.angle_beta   90.00
_cell.angle_gamma   90.00
#
_symmetry.space_group_name_H-M   'P 1'
#
loop_
_entity.id
_entity.type
_entity.pdbx_description
1 polymer ?
#
loop_
_entity_poly.entity_id
_entity_poly.type
_entity_poly.pdbx_seq_one_letter_code
_entity_poly.pdbx_strand_id
1 'polypeptide(L)'
;MESKKDLSVKWESILNILSNEFNKGDDLDIESVIYLIGVQELGNPNIKFNKDQKIDLMHIAICRLLEPYGFYEFDYVDKDGWPHYKIINKLPNLKSGEQSILMKESIINYFIEKQ
;
A
#
# COMPACT_ATOMS: atom_id res chain seq x y z
N MET A 1 -17.73 1.72 12.47
CA MET A 1 -17.00 2.83 11.79
C MET A 1 -15.95 3.38 12.74
N GLU A 2 -14.71 3.46 12.29
CA GLU A 2 -13.65 3.96 13.15
C GLU A 2 -13.65 5.48 13.22
N SER A 3 -13.37 6.02 14.42
CA SER A 3 -13.18 7.45 14.58
C SER A 3 -11.82 7.86 13.99
N LYS A 4 -11.65 9.16 13.72
CA LYS A 4 -10.35 9.67 13.26
C LYS A 4 -9.25 9.40 14.27
N LYS A 5 -9.58 9.43 15.54
CA LYS A 5 -8.63 9.16 16.63
C LYS A 5 -8.15 7.71 16.57
N ASP A 6 -9.08 6.76 16.37
CA ASP A 6 -8.73 5.34 16.29
C ASP A 6 -7.85 5.07 15.06
N LEU A 7 -8.16 5.73 13.94
CA LEU A 7 -7.37 5.63 12.73
C LEU A 7 -5.94 6.13 12.96
N SER A 8 -5.79 7.28 13.62
CA SER A 8 -4.48 7.85 13.92
C SER A 8 -3.66 6.95 14.82
N VAL A 9 -4.26 6.36 15.84
CA VAL A 9 -3.57 5.45 16.76
C VAL A 9 -3.08 4.21 16.02
N LYS A 10 -3.93 3.61 15.20
CA LYS A 10 -3.56 2.43 14.42
C LYS A 10 -2.47 2.74 13.41
N TRP A 11 -2.57 3.89 12.76
CA TRP A 11 -1.57 4.33 11.79
C TRP A 11 -0.20 4.50 12.43
N GLU A 12 -0.14 5.16 13.59
CA GLU A 12 1.11 5.33 14.33
C GLU A 12 1.71 3.99 14.77
N SER A 13 0.86 3.04 15.16
CA SER A 13 1.32 1.70 15.54
C SER A 13 1.99 1.01 14.34
N ILE A 14 1.40 1.12 13.16
CA ILE A 14 1.97 0.52 11.94
C ILE A 14 3.28 1.19 11.59
N LEU A 15 3.36 2.51 11.65
CA LEU A 15 4.60 3.24 11.38
C LEU A 15 5.72 2.82 12.32
N ASN A 16 5.42 2.65 13.60
CA ASN A 16 6.40 2.22 14.60
C ASN A 16 6.93 0.81 14.30
N ILE A 17 6.02 -0.12 13.96
CA ILE A 17 6.41 -1.48 13.63
C ILE A 17 7.31 -1.50 12.40
N LEU A 18 6.93 -0.78 11.35
CA LEU A 18 7.69 -0.73 10.11
C LEU A 18 9.04 -0.04 10.29
N SER A 19 9.09 1.04 11.06
CA SER A 19 10.35 1.73 11.34
C SER A 19 11.34 0.81 12.06
N ASN A 20 10.87 0.05 13.02
CA ASN A 20 11.72 -0.90 13.76
C ASN A 20 12.18 -2.05 12.85
N GLU A 21 11.26 -2.59 12.04
CA GLU A 21 11.53 -3.75 11.19
C GLU A 21 12.52 -3.41 10.07
N PHE A 22 12.40 -2.24 9.46
CA PHE A 22 13.25 -1.84 8.35
C PHE A 22 14.40 -0.92 8.76
N ASN A 23 14.56 -0.73 10.06
CA ASN A 23 15.66 0.05 10.66
C ASN A 23 15.77 1.46 10.05
N LYS A 24 14.64 2.08 9.80
CA LYS A 24 14.53 3.45 9.35
C LYS A 24 14.44 4.34 10.59
N GLY A 25 15.52 5.00 10.93
CA GLY A 25 15.55 5.84 12.12
C GLY A 25 14.65 7.05 12.06
N ASP A 26 14.15 7.37 10.88
CA ASP A 26 13.28 8.52 10.65
C ASP A 26 11.84 8.09 10.39
N ASP A 27 10.95 9.07 10.43
CA ASP A 27 9.53 8.84 10.19
C ASP A 27 9.29 8.34 8.76
N LEU A 28 8.55 7.25 8.64
CA LEU A 28 8.10 6.76 7.36
C LEU A 28 6.85 7.55 6.95
N ASP A 29 6.85 8.07 5.73
CA ASP A 29 5.65 8.69 5.18
C ASP A 29 4.79 7.64 4.48
N ILE A 30 3.59 8.05 4.09
CA ILE A 30 2.63 7.16 3.45
C ILE A 30 3.17 6.59 2.13
N GLU A 31 3.92 7.39 1.37
CA GLU A 31 4.51 6.94 0.10
C GLU A 31 5.55 5.84 0.32
N SER A 32 6.37 5.98 1.36
CA SER A 32 7.34 4.95 1.73
C SER A 32 6.65 3.64 2.11
N VAL A 33 5.57 3.72 2.86
CA VAL A 33 4.78 2.53 3.25
C VAL A 33 4.19 1.86 2.01
N ILE A 34 3.61 2.64 1.11
CA ILE A 34 3.05 2.12 -0.14
C ILE A 34 4.14 1.40 -0.95
N TYR A 35 5.32 2.00 -1.07
CA TYR A 35 6.44 1.38 -1.77
C TYR A 35 6.83 0.04 -1.13
N LEU A 36 6.93 -0.01 0.20
CA LEU A 36 7.26 -1.25 0.92
C LEU A 36 6.23 -2.35 0.66
N ILE A 37 4.95 -1.99 0.61
CA ILE A 37 3.90 -2.95 0.27
C ILE A 37 4.08 -3.48 -1.15
N GLY A 38 4.42 -2.61 -2.10
CA GLY A 38 4.69 -3.02 -3.48
C GLY A 38 5.84 -4.02 -3.56
N VAL A 39 6.92 -3.77 -2.84
CA VAL A 39 8.07 -4.67 -2.79
C VAL A 39 7.64 -6.02 -2.22
N GLN A 40 6.84 -6.01 -1.17
CA GLN A 40 6.35 -7.24 -0.55
C GLN A 40 5.45 -8.04 -1.50
N GLU A 41 4.59 -7.36 -2.25
CA GLU A 41 3.69 -8.03 -3.20
C GLU A 41 4.46 -8.63 -4.37
N LEU A 42 5.56 -8.01 -4.78
CA LEU A 42 6.43 -8.58 -5.80
C LEU A 42 7.18 -9.82 -5.29
N GLY A 43 7.53 -9.83 -3.99
CA GLY A 43 8.15 -10.97 -3.37
C GLY A 43 9.65 -11.13 -3.67
N ASN A 44 10.32 -10.07 -4.10
CA ASN A 44 11.75 -10.13 -4.43
C ASN A 44 12.49 -8.96 -3.81
N PRO A 45 12.79 -9.04 -2.50
CA PRO A 45 13.32 -7.89 -1.75
C PRO A 45 14.77 -7.53 -2.06
N ASN A 46 15.51 -8.39 -2.78
CA ASN A 46 16.93 -8.20 -3.02
C ASN A 46 17.25 -7.46 -4.32
N ILE A 47 16.26 -7.08 -5.09
CA ILE A 47 16.46 -6.37 -6.34
C ILE A 47 16.52 -4.87 -6.09
N LYS A 48 17.48 -4.20 -6.72
CA LYS A 48 17.50 -2.74 -6.74
C LYS A 48 16.59 -2.26 -7.88
N PHE A 49 15.65 -1.42 -7.54
CA PHE A 49 14.69 -0.92 -8.51
C PHE A 49 15.11 0.46 -9.01
N ASN A 50 14.97 0.69 -10.30
CA ASN A 50 15.13 2.03 -10.87
C ASN A 50 13.89 2.87 -10.58
N LYS A 51 13.92 4.13 -10.95
CA LYS A 51 12.83 5.08 -10.65
C LYS A 51 11.49 4.63 -11.22
N ASP A 52 11.47 4.17 -12.47
CA ASP A 52 10.23 3.73 -13.13
C ASP A 52 9.66 2.49 -12.46
N GLN A 53 10.53 1.56 -12.08
CA GLN A 53 10.10 0.35 -11.35
C GLN A 53 9.53 0.68 -9.98
N LYS A 54 10.09 1.68 -9.30
CA LYS A 54 9.56 2.13 -8.00
C LYS A 54 8.14 2.68 -8.15
N ILE A 55 7.89 3.43 -9.21
CA ILE A 55 6.55 3.93 -9.52
C ILE A 55 5.60 2.77 -9.80
N ASP A 56 6.04 1.79 -10.58
CA ASP A 56 5.23 0.59 -10.87
C ASP A 56 4.91 -0.18 -9.59
N LEU A 57 5.87 -0.31 -8.68
CA LEU A 57 5.66 -0.99 -7.40
C LEU A 57 4.62 -0.25 -6.55
N MET A 58 4.66 1.07 -6.52
CA MET A 58 3.67 1.85 -5.80
C MET A 58 2.28 1.67 -6.41
N HIS A 59 2.19 1.60 -7.74
CA HIS A 59 0.93 1.35 -8.41
C HIS A 59 0.38 -0.04 -8.05
N ILE A 60 1.23 -1.06 -8.06
CA ILE A 60 0.85 -2.42 -7.64
C ILE A 60 0.30 -2.41 -6.21
N ALA A 61 0.98 -1.70 -5.31
CA ALA A 61 0.53 -1.58 -3.93
C ALA A 61 -0.85 -0.96 -3.84
N ILE A 62 -1.08 0.14 -4.56
CA ILE A 62 -2.38 0.82 -4.56
C ILE A 62 -3.47 -0.12 -5.06
N CYS A 63 -3.22 -0.85 -6.15
CA CYS A 63 -4.18 -1.81 -6.68
C CYS A 63 -4.51 -2.90 -5.66
N ARG A 64 -3.49 -3.46 -5.02
CA ARG A 64 -3.69 -4.49 -3.99
C ARG A 64 -4.46 -3.95 -2.79
N LEU A 65 -4.14 -2.75 -2.35
CA LEU A 65 -4.79 -2.12 -1.21
C LEU A 65 -6.26 -1.85 -1.47
N LEU A 66 -6.60 -1.47 -2.69
CA LEU A 66 -7.97 -1.11 -3.06
C LEU A 66 -8.77 -2.28 -3.63
N GLU A 67 -8.16 -3.44 -3.78
CA GLU A 67 -8.85 -4.65 -4.25
C GLU A 67 -10.01 -5.03 -3.33
N PRO A 68 -9.85 -5.09 -1.99
CA PRO A 68 -10.97 -5.42 -1.10
C PRO A 68 -12.11 -4.40 -1.14
N TYR A 69 -11.83 -3.19 -1.62
CA TYR A 69 -12.83 -2.13 -1.73
C TYR A 69 -13.60 -2.20 -3.05
N GLY A 70 -13.23 -3.13 -3.94
CA GLY A 70 -13.94 -3.32 -5.19
C GLY A 70 -13.54 -2.42 -6.33
N PHE A 71 -12.39 -1.74 -6.25
CA PHE A 71 -11.93 -0.84 -7.31
C PHE A 71 -11.00 -1.52 -8.31
N TYR A 72 -10.22 -2.49 -7.85
CA TYR A 72 -9.29 -3.24 -8.69
C TYR A 72 -9.44 -4.73 -8.46
N GLU A 73 -9.06 -5.50 -9.45
CA GLU A 73 -9.06 -6.96 -9.37
C GLU A 73 -7.75 -7.47 -9.96
N PHE A 74 -7.16 -8.45 -9.28
CA PHE A 74 -5.96 -9.12 -9.80
C PHE A 74 -6.28 -9.75 -11.14
N ASP A 75 -5.39 -9.57 -12.11
CA ASP A 75 -5.56 -10.08 -13.47
C ASP A 75 -4.60 -11.25 -13.75
N TYR A 76 -3.30 -10.97 -13.78
CA TYR A 76 -2.30 -12.00 -14.07
C TYR A 76 -0.93 -11.57 -13.60
N VAL A 77 0.01 -12.51 -13.57
CA VAL A 77 1.43 -12.27 -13.34
C VAL A 77 2.14 -12.38 -14.66
N ASP A 78 2.96 -11.40 -15.04
CA ASP A 78 3.66 -11.44 -16.32
C ASP A 78 4.88 -12.37 -16.25
N LYS A 79 5.58 -12.51 -17.38
CA LYS A 79 6.74 -13.41 -17.49
C LYS A 79 7.89 -13.05 -16.56
N ASP A 80 7.96 -11.79 -16.14
CA ASP A 80 9.01 -11.32 -15.24
C ASP A 80 8.60 -11.39 -13.76
N GLY A 81 7.41 -11.91 -13.49
CA GLY A 81 6.91 -12.11 -12.13
C GLY A 81 6.17 -10.92 -11.54
N TRP A 82 5.82 -9.93 -12.36
CA TRP A 82 5.12 -8.72 -11.90
C TRP A 82 3.60 -8.91 -11.99
N PRO A 83 2.88 -8.62 -10.88
CA PRO A 83 1.42 -8.73 -10.90
C PRO A 83 0.77 -7.58 -11.66
N HIS A 84 -0.30 -7.89 -12.36
CA HIS A 84 -1.10 -6.93 -13.11
C HIS A 84 -2.52 -6.93 -12.58
N TYR A 85 -3.11 -5.74 -12.47
CA TYR A 85 -4.46 -5.53 -11.99
C TYR A 85 -5.28 -4.82 -13.04
N LYS A 86 -6.58 -5.06 -13.02
CA LYS A 86 -7.52 -4.35 -13.90
C LYS A 86 -8.47 -3.52 -13.04
N ILE A 87 -8.91 -2.40 -13.60
CA ILE A 87 -9.88 -1.52 -12.96
C ILE A 87 -11.27 -2.13 -13.15
N ILE A 88 -12.00 -2.35 -12.06
CA ILE A 88 -13.38 -2.84 -12.13
C ILE A 88 -14.39 -1.75 -11.78
N ASN A 89 -14.00 -0.80 -10.96
CA ASN A 89 -14.82 0.37 -10.64
C ASN A 89 -13.94 1.61 -10.59
N LYS A 90 -14.47 2.71 -11.12
CA LYS A 90 -13.75 3.97 -11.07
C LYS A 90 -13.77 4.53 -9.65
N LEU A 91 -12.61 5.00 -9.19
CA LEU A 91 -12.53 5.66 -7.89
C LEU A 91 -13.35 6.95 -7.91
N PRO A 92 -14.10 7.25 -6.83
CA PRO A 92 -14.79 8.53 -6.74
C PRO A 92 -13.80 9.69 -6.68
N ASN A 93 -14.26 10.88 -7.00
CA ASN A 93 -13.44 12.08 -7.00
C ASN A 93 -13.25 12.57 -5.57
N LEU A 94 -12.24 12.09 -4.89
CA LEU A 94 -11.97 12.37 -3.47
C LEU A 94 -11.10 13.61 -3.31
N LYS A 95 -11.35 14.36 -2.26
CA LYS A 95 -10.48 15.46 -1.82
C LYS A 95 -9.19 14.87 -1.24
N SER A 96 -8.11 15.67 -1.19
CA SER A 96 -6.81 15.20 -0.68
C SER A 96 -6.91 14.55 0.70
N GLY A 97 -7.66 15.16 1.62
CA GLY A 97 -7.84 14.60 2.97
C GLY A 97 -8.55 13.26 2.96
N GLU A 98 -9.56 13.12 2.08
CA GLU A 98 -10.31 11.88 1.94
C GLU A 98 -9.46 10.78 1.31
N GLN A 99 -8.62 11.14 0.33
CA GLN A 99 -7.68 10.19 -0.27
C GLN A 99 -6.70 9.66 0.77
N SER A 100 -6.17 10.54 1.60
CA SER A 100 -5.24 10.16 2.67
C SER A 100 -5.89 9.20 3.66
N ILE A 101 -7.13 9.47 4.06
CA ILE A 101 -7.87 8.61 4.97
C ILE A 101 -8.09 7.23 4.34
N LEU A 102 -8.52 7.18 3.09
CA LEU A 102 -8.75 5.91 2.38
C LEU A 102 -7.46 5.09 2.31
N MET A 103 -6.34 5.73 1.97
CA MET A 103 -5.07 5.02 1.87
C MET A 103 -4.61 4.50 3.22
N LYS A 104 -4.74 5.28 4.28
CA LYS A 104 -4.37 4.83 5.62
C LYS A 104 -5.23 3.66 6.09
N GLU A 105 -6.54 3.73 5.87
CA GLU A 105 -7.45 2.63 6.21
C GLU A 105 -7.08 1.36 5.44
N SER A 106 -6.84 1.48 4.14
CA SER A 106 -6.52 0.33 3.30
C SER A 106 -5.19 -0.31 3.70
N ILE A 107 -4.21 0.49 4.10
CA ILE A 107 -2.92 0.01 4.58
C ILE A 107 -3.09 -0.73 5.91
N ILE A 108 -3.86 -0.17 6.83
CA ILE A 108 -4.15 -0.80 8.11
C ILE A 108 -4.82 -2.15 7.89
N ASN A 109 -5.83 -2.21 7.04
CA ASN A 109 -6.52 -3.46 6.73
C ASN A 109 -5.59 -4.49 6.11
N TYR A 110 -4.67 -4.06 5.25
CA TYR A 110 -3.70 -4.94 4.62
C TYR A 110 -2.81 -5.63 5.68
N PHE A 111 -2.30 -4.87 6.63
CA PHE A 111 -1.44 -5.43 7.68
C PHE A 111 -2.20 -6.30 8.67
N ILE A 112 -3.45 -5.99 8.93
CA ILE A 112 -4.32 -6.84 9.77
C ILE A 112 -4.53 -8.21 9.10
N GLU A 113 -4.80 -8.22 7.79
CA GLU A 113 -4.96 -9.48 7.04
C GLU A 113 -3.71 -10.35 7.06
N LYS A 114 -2.54 -9.73 7.09
CA LYS A 114 -1.27 -10.47 7.02
C LYS A 114 -0.81 -11.04 8.36
N GLN A 115 -1.49 -10.69 9.43
CA GLN A 115 -1.14 -11.21 10.77
C GLN A 115 -1.69 -12.60 11.02
#